data_1d0814b3ee332c815968a4ac01166507
#
_entry.id   1d0814b3ee332c815968a4ac01166507
#
_cell.length_a   1.000
_cell.length_b   1.000
_cell.length_c   1.000
_cell.angle_alpha   90.00
_cell.angle_beta   90.00
_cell.angle_gamma   90.00
#
_symmetry.space_group_name_H-M   'P 1'
#
loop_
_entity.id
_entity.type
_entity.pdbx_description
1 polymer ?
#
loop_
_entity_poly.entity_id
_entity_poly.type
_entity_poly.pdbx_seq_one_letter_code
_entity_poly.pdbx_strand_id
1 'polypeptide(L)'
;MRISEAARRLGTSARMLRYREDLGLLPQVRDPLPGVAGRPHGPSHRQFSEADLEAVAAALELERRYDISPASLAFGLRVLAEPPVRAAVADLGRRLGRIPATPGRALDFEKERALRLLSRG
;
A
#
# COMPACT_ATOMS: atom_id res chain seq x y z
N MET A 1 23.14 6.64 -2.11
CA MET A 1 23.47 7.59 -1.02
C MET A 1 23.06 7.00 0.34
N ARG A 2 23.62 7.52 1.39
CA ARG A 2 23.29 7.09 2.74
C ARG A 2 21.99 7.74 3.21
N ILE A 3 21.43 7.17 4.27
CA ILE A 3 20.14 7.60 4.81
C ILE A 3 20.11 9.09 5.21
N SER A 4 21.21 9.60 5.75
CA SER A 4 21.25 11.01 6.17
C SER A 4 21.13 11.97 4.98
N GLU A 5 21.77 11.63 3.88
CA GLU A 5 21.66 12.44 2.65
C GLU A 5 20.27 12.32 2.03
N ALA A 6 19.75 11.09 1.99
CA ALA A 6 18.40 10.85 1.48
C ALA A 6 17.36 11.66 2.28
N ALA A 7 17.46 11.62 3.61
CA ALA A 7 16.57 12.36 4.49
C ALA A 7 16.63 13.86 4.21
N ARG A 8 17.83 14.40 4.07
CA ARG A 8 18.01 15.82 3.78
C ARG A 8 17.36 16.20 2.44
N ARG A 9 17.57 15.40 1.42
CA ARG A 9 17.01 15.67 0.09
C ARG A 9 15.49 15.57 0.06
N LEU A 10 14.92 14.72 0.91
CA LEU A 10 13.48 14.54 1.00
C LEU A 10 12.80 15.50 1.99
N GLY A 11 13.57 16.27 2.75
CA GLY A 11 13.01 17.17 3.75
C GLY A 11 12.48 16.46 4.98
N THR A 12 13.05 15.29 5.30
CA THR A 12 12.66 14.49 6.45
C THR A 12 13.89 14.15 7.30
N SER A 13 13.76 13.21 8.23
CA SER A 13 14.86 12.79 9.08
C SER A 13 15.22 11.33 8.82
N ALA A 14 16.44 10.93 9.20
CA ALA A 14 16.85 9.54 9.13
C ALA A 14 15.93 8.67 9.98
N ARG A 15 15.50 9.17 11.14
CA ARG A 15 14.57 8.47 12.02
C ARG A 15 13.24 8.18 11.31
N MET A 16 12.71 9.16 10.59
CA MET A 16 11.47 8.97 9.83
C MET A 16 11.64 7.96 8.71
N LEU A 17 12.78 7.97 8.02
CA LEU A 17 13.04 6.98 6.98
C LEU A 17 13.14 5.56 7.55
N ARG A 18 13.74 5.40 8.73
CA ARG A 18 13.77 4.12 9.41
C ARG A 18 12.38 3.64 9.79
N TYR A 19 11.56 4.55 10.29
CA TYR A 19 10.16 4.25 10.61
C TYR A 19 9.40 3.81 9.36
N ARG A 20 9.60 4.49 8.24
CA ARG A 20 8.98 4.11 6.97
C ARG A 20 9.44 2.73 6.50
N GLU A 21 10.70 2.41 6.69
CA GLU A 21 11.21 1.08 6.37
C GLU A 21 10.53 0.00 7.20
N ASP A 22 10.36 0.26 8.50
CA ASP A 22 9.65 -0.66 9.40
C ASP A 22 8.20 -0.87 8.97
N LEU A 23 7.57 0.15 8.41
CA LEU A 23 6.19 0.05 7.90
C LEU A 23 6.09 -0.59 6.52
N GLY A 24 7.21 -0.86 5.86
CA GLY A 24 7.20 -1.38 4.51
C GLY A 24 6.95 -0.31 3.44
N LEU A 25 7.25 0.94 3.76
CA LEU A 25 7.03 2.06 2.84
C LEU A 25 8.26 2.47 2.05
N LEU A 26 9.32 1.70 2.14
CA LEU A 26 10.51 1.92 1.31
C LEU A 26 10.60 0.78 0.30
N PRO A 27 11.14 1.05 -0.90
CA PRO A 27 11.34 -0.02 -1.86
C PRO A 27 12.19 -1.13 -1.26
N GLN A 28 11.86 -2.38 -1.57
CA GLN A 28 12.59 -3.50 -1.04
C GLN A 28 14.03 -3.49 -1.56
N VAL A 29 14.97 -3.72 -0.63
CA VAL A 29 16.36 -3.87 -1.03
C VAL A 29 16.51 -5.24 -1.67
N ARG A 30 16.90 -5.26 -2.94
CA ARG A 30 17.23 -6.51 -3.60
C ARG A 30 18.61 -6.94 -3.16
N ASP A 31 18.69 -8.11 -2.55
CA ASP A 31 19.94 -8.72 -2.23
C ASP A 31 20.44 -9.44 -3.49
N PRO A 32 21.56 -8.98 -4.09
CA PRO A 32 22.09 -9.62 -5.28
C PRO A 32 22.72 -10.99 -4.99
N LEU A 33 22.90 -11.35 -3.73
CA LEU A 33 23.53 -12.61 -3.32
C LEU A 33 22.55 -13.44 -2.50
N PRO A 34 21.96 -14.48 -3.10
CA PRO A 34 20.96 -15.29 -2.41
C PRO A 34 21.45 -15.93 -1.10
N GLY A 35 22.74 -16.12 -0.95
CA GLY A 35 23.31 -16.70 0.26
C GLY A 35 23.41 -15.77 1.44
N VAL A 36 23.10 -14.49 1.24
CA VAL A 36 23.18 -13.47 2.29
C VAL A 36 21.78 -13.11 2.80
N ALA A 37 20.76 -13.73 2.26
CA ALA A 37 19.38 -13.54 2.69
C ALA A 37 19.25 -13.96 4.16
N GLY A 38 18.74 -13.06 5.00
CA GLY A 38 18.62 -13.31 6.43
C GLY A 38 19.56 -12.50 7.29
N ARG A 39 20.49 -11.78 6.70
CA ARG A 39 21.27 -10.81 7.47
C ARG A 39 20.37 -9.64 7.80
N PRO A 40 20.25 -9.28 9.09
CA PRO A 40 19.52 -8.06 9.42
C PRO A 40 20.28 -6.88 8.84
N HIS A 41 19.68 -6.22 7.88
CA HIS A 41 20.21 -4.96 7.40
C HIS A 41 19.82 -3.90 8.39
N GLY A 42 20.78 -3.43 9.17
CA GLY A 42 20.54 -2.23 9.95
C GLY A 42 20.18 -1.11 8.99
N PRO A 43 19.21 -0.27 9.36
CA PRO A 43 18.82 0.86 8.50
C PRO A 43 19.98 1.77 8.10
N SER A 44 21.04 1.78 8.92
CA SER A 44 22.24 2.58 8.68
C SER A 44 23.06 2.12 7.48
N HIS A 45 22.85 0.88 7.02
CA HIS A 45 23.60 0.31 5.90
C HIS A 45 22.89 0.38 4.57
N ARG A 46 21.65 0.85 4.58
CA ARG A 46 20.89 0.96 3.36
C ARG A 46 21.43 2.08 2.46
N GLN A 47 21.58 1.76 1.19
CA GLN A 47 21.89 2.74 0.17
C GLN A 47 20.59 3.14 -0.52
N PHE A 48 20.43 4.43 -0.78
CA PHE A 48 19.25 4.97 -1.45
C PHE A 48 19.61 5.38 -2.85
N SER A 49 18.82 4.93 -3.81
CA SER A 49 18.94 5.34 -5.21
C SER A 49 18.01 6.52 -5.48
N GLU A 50 18.15 7.13 -6.66
CA GLU A 50 17.21 8.17 -7.07
C GLU A 50 15.80 7.62 -7.17
N ALA A 51 15.64 6.37 -7.63
CA ALA A 51 14.33 5.73 -7.69
C ALA A 51 13.72 5.55 -6.31
N ASP A 52 14.54 5.24 -5.30
CA ASP A 52 14.07 5.15 -3.92
C ASP A 52 13.55 6.50 -3.43
N LEU A 53 14.26 7.59 -3.74
CA LEU A 53 13.84 8.93 -3.36
C LEU A 53 12.53 9.32 -4.03
N GLU A 54 12.37 8.97 -5.30
CA GLU A 54 11.13 9.23 -6.03
C GLU A 54 9.95 8.49 -5.41
N ALA A 55 10.16 7.24 -5.01
CA ALA A 55 9.11 6.46 -4.37
C ALA A 55 8.69 7.07 -3.03
N VAL A 56 9.65 7.49 -2.21
CA VAL A 56 9.34 8.13 -0.93
C VAL A 56 8.66 9.48 -1.15
N ALA A 57 9.13 10.24 -2.13
CA ALA A 57 8.51 11.52 -2.46
C ALA A 57 7.05 11.34 -2.88
N ALA A 58 6.77 10.29 -3.67
CA ALA A 58 5.41 9.97 -4.07
C ALA A 58 4.54 9.61 -2.86
N ALA A 59 5.09 8.86 -1.91
CA ALA A 59 4.38 8.53 -0.67
C ALA A 59 4.06 9.77 0.16
N LEU A 60 5.05 10.67 0.31
CA LEU A 60 4.86 11.93 1.03
C LEU A 60 3.78 12.79 0.38
N GLU A 61 3.74 12.81 -0.95
CA GLU A 61 2.71 13.55 -1.68
C GLU A 61 1.32 12.99 -1.44
N LEU A 62 1.16 11.67 -1.44
CA LEU A 62 -0.11 11.03 -1.14
C LEU A 62 -0.57 11.33 0.28
N GLU A 63 0.35 11.26 1.24
CA GLU A 63 0.03 11.56 2.64
C GLU A 63 -0.44 13.00 2.81
N ARG A 64 0.23 13.92 2.14
CA ARG A 64 -0.13 15.33 2.19
C ARG A 64 -1.47 15.58 1.50
N ARG A 65 -1.65 15.01 0.32
CA ARG A 65 -2.84 15.24 -0.51
C ARG A 65 -4.10 14.72 0.15
N TYR A 66 -4.02 13.57 0.80
CA TYR A 66 -5.17 12.92 1.42
C TYR A 66 -5.19 13.05 2.94
N ASP A 67 -4.23 13.78 3.49
CA ASP A 67 -4.12 14.02 4.93
C ASP A 67 -4.13 12.71 5.73
N ILE A 68 -3.24 11.79 5.34
CA ILE A 68 -3.12 10.48 5.97
C ILE A 68 -1.72 10.31 6.56
N SER A 69 -1.64 9.46 7.58
CA SER A 69 -0.36 9.12 8.21
C SER A 69 0.40 8.07 7.41
N PRO A 70 1.72 7.95 7.63
CA PRO A 70 2.48 6.84 7.04
C PRO A 70 1.87 5.48 7.37
N ALA A 71 1.42 5.27 8.61
CA ALA A 71 0.80 4.00 9.01
C ALA A 71 -0.47 3.72 8.22
N SER A 72 -1.28 4.74 7.97
CA SER A 72 -2.49 4.60 7.15
C SER A 72 -2.14 4.22 5.71
N LEU A 73 -1.13 4.85 5.15
CA LEU A 73 -0.68 4.52 3.80
C LEU A 73 -0.17 3.09 3.72
N ALA A 74 0.61 2.66 4.72
CA ALA A 74 1.12 1.30 4.78
C ALA A 74 -0.02 0.28 4.84
N PHE A 75 -1.05 0.56 5.63
CA PHE A 75 -2.24 -0.30 5.69
C PHE A 75 -2.96 -0.34 4.34
N GLY A 76 -3.08 0.80 3.67
CA GLY A 76 -3.67 0.86 2.33
C GLY A 76 -2.94 -0.04 1.33
N LEU A 77 -1.62 -0.07 1.40
CA LEU A 77 -0.84 -0.97 0.55
C LEU A 77 -1.11 -2.44 0.88
N ARG A 78 -1.26 -2.77 2.16
CA ARG A 78 -1.62 -4.13 2.56
C ARG A 78 -2.99 -4.53 2.03
N VAL A 79 -3.95 -3.62 2.05
CA VAL A 79 -5.28 -3.86 1.48
C VAL A 79 -5.18 -4.25 0.01
N LEU A 80 -4.31 -3.58 -0.73
CA LEU A 80 -4.14 -3.87 -2.15
C LEU A 80 -3.33 -5.14 -2.41
N ALA A 81 -2.38 -5.46 -1.53
CA ALA A 81 -1.44 -6.55 -1.76
C ALA A 81 -1.86 -7.88 -1.14
N GLU A 82 -2.63 -7.86 -0.05
CA GLU A 82 -2.97 -9.06 0.71
C GLU A 82 -4.47 -9.38 0.59
N PRO A 83 -4.83 -10.44 -0.13
CA PRO A 83 -6.25 -10.77 -0.32
C PRO A 83 -7.08 -10.89 0.95
N PRO A 84 -6.60 -11.52 2.05
CA PRO A 84 -7.39 -11.57 3.29
C PRO A 84 -7.66 -10.20 3.88
N VAL A 85 -6.69 -9.29 3.84
CA VAL A 85 -6.86 -7.93 4.36
C VAL A 85 -7.86 -7.17 3.49
N ARG A 86 -7.72 -7.28 2.19
CA ARG A 86 -8.65 -6.66 1.24
C ARG A 86 -10.07 -7.13 1.48
N ALA A 87 -10.27 -8.44 1.65
CA ALA A 87 -11.58 -9.01 1.87
C ALA A 87 -12.21 -8.49 3.17
N ALA A 88 -11.43 -8.41 4.24
CA ALA A 88 -11.91 -7.93 5.52
C ALA A 88 -12.34 -6.46 5.46
N VAL A 89 -11.51 -5.62 4.83
CA VAL A 89 -11.82 -4.19 4.69
C VAL A 89 -13.01 -3.98 3.75
N ALA A 90 -13.08 -4.74 2.67
CA ALA A 90 -14.19 -4.65 1.74
C ALA A 90 -15.51 -5.06 2.40
N ASP A 91 -15.49 -6.10 3.23
CA ASP A 91 -16.67 -6.52 3.99
C ASP A 91 -17.15 -5.41 4.91
N LEU A 92 -16.22 -4.79 5.65
CA LEU A 92 -16.57 -3.65 6.49
C LEU A 92 -17.13 -2.50 5.67
N GLY A 93 -16.51 -2.19 4.54
CA GLY A 93 -16.98 -1.12 3.66
C GLY A 93 -18.42 -1.34 3.18
N ARG A 94 -18.75 -2.58 2.85
CA ARG A 94 -20.11 -2.94 2.46
C ARG A 94 -21.10 -2.82 3.62
N ARG A 95 -20.70 -3.27 4.82
CA ARG A 95 -21.54 -3.13 6.02
C ARG A 95 -21.82 -1.67 6.36
N LEU A 96 -20.84 -0.81 6.12
CA LEU A 96 -20.98 0.62 6.36
C LEU A 96 -21.68 1.34 5.21
N GLY A 97 -21.99 0.64 4.12
CA GLY A 97 -22.60 1.25 2.95
C GLY A 97 -21.69 2.20 2.20
N ARG A 98 -20.37 2.06 2.38
CA ARG A 98 -19.38 2.94 1.74
C ARG A 98 -18.89 2.41 0.41
N ILE A 99 -19.06 1.12 0.17
CA ILE A 99 -18.75 0.51 -1.12
C ILE A 99 -19.93 -0.37 -1.53
N PRO A 100 -20.09 -0.57 -2.84
CA PRO A 100 -21.20 -1.40 -3.34
C PRO A 100 -20.99 -2.86 -2.99
N ALA A 101 -22.04 -3.67 -3.19
CA ALA A 101 -21.98 -5.10 -3.02
C ALA A 101 -20.87 -5.68 -3.92
N THR A 102 -20.37 -6.88 -3.53
CA THR A 102 -19.33 -7.58 -4.29
C THR A 102 -19.72 -7.63 -5.77
N PRO A 103 -18.81 -7.30 -6.71
CA PRO A 103 -19.15 -7.27 -8.13
C PRO A 103 -19.85 -8.53 -8.65
N GLY A 104 -19.44 -9.71 -8.18
CA GLY A 104 -20.09 -10.95 -8.55
C GLY A 104 -21.56 -10.99 -8.15
N ARG A 105 -21.87 -10.57 -6.91
CA ARG A 105 -23.24 -10.51 -6.43
C ARG A 105 -24.07 -9.46 -7.18
N ALA A 106 -23.45 -8.30 -7.44
CA ALA A 106 -24.14 -7.28 -8.20
C ALA A 106 -24.51 -7.75 -9.59
N LEU A 107 -23.57 -8.45 -10.26
CA LEU A 107 -23.83 -9.02 -11.57
C LEU A 107 -24.93 -10.10 -11.51
N ASP A 108 -24.91 -10.92 -10.48
CA ASP A 108 -25.94 -11.97 -10.30
C ASP A 108 -27.31 -11.35 -10.09
N PHE A 109 -27.40 -10.31 -9.28
CA PHE A 109 -28.66 -9.59 -9.08
C PHE A 109 -29.18 -8.95 -10.36
N GLU A 110 -28.29 -8.36 -11.13
CA GLU A 110 -28.66 -7.75 -12.40
C GLU A 110 -29.12 -8.80 -13.41
N LYS A 111 -28.44 -9.94 -13.45
CA LYS A 111 -28.85 -11.05 -14.28
C LYS A 111 -30.23 -11.58 -13.90
N GLU A 112 -30.46 -11.79 -12.61
CA GLU A 112 -31.75 -12.26 -12.13
C GLU A 112 -32.86 -11.27 -12.46
N ARG A 113 -32.60 -9.99 -12.27
CA ARG A 113 -33.54 -8.93 -12.58
C ARG A 113 -33.87 -8.90 -14.07
N ALA A 114 -32.84 -9.00 -14.90
CA ALA A 114 -33.01 -9.03 -16.34
C ALA A 114 -33.81 -10.24 -16.78
N LEU A 115 -33.52 -11.41 -16.22
CA LEU A 115 -34.27 -12.65 -16.52
C LEU A 115 -35.73 -12.54 -16.10
N ARG A 116 -36.01 -11.95 -14.95
CA ARG A 116 -37.39 -11.72 -14.50
C ARG A 116 -38.14 -10.79 -15.45
N LEU A 117 -37.49 -9.73 -15.88
CA LEU A 117 -38.07 -8.80 -16.82
C LEU A 117 -38.36 -9.45 -18.17
N LEU A 118 -37.45 -10.29 -18.65
CA LEU A 118 -37.63 -11.02 -19.90
C LEU A 118 -38.72 -12.07 -19.79
N SER A 119 -38.86 -12.72 -18.64
CA SER A 119 -39.89 -13.74 -18.44
C SER A 119 -41.29 -13.17 -18.29
N ARG A 120 -41.42 -11.89 -18.04
CA ARG A 120 -42.72 -11.18 -17.95
C ARG A 120 -43.21 -10.72 -19.30
N GLY A 121 -42.33 -10.70 -20.27
CA GLY A 121 -42.69 -10.29 -21.60
C GLY A 121 -43.35 -11.43 -22.35
#